data_5132e8fefa9f7c3ee290f5f76712535e
#
_entry.id   5132e8fefa9f7c3ee290f5f76712535e
#
_cell.length_a   1.000
_cell.length_b   1.000
_cell.length_c   1.000
_cell.angle_alpha   90.00
_cell.angle_beta   90.00
_cell.angle_gamma   90.00
#
_symmetry.space_group_name_H-M   'P 1'
#
loop_
_entity.id
_entity.type
_entity.pdbx_description
1 polymer ?
#
loop_
_entity_poly.entity_id
_entity_poly.type
_entity_poly.pdbx_seq_one_letter_code
_entity_poly.pdbx_strand_id
1 'polypeptide(L)'
;MPSHKPTIGILTSGGDCPGLNAVIRAAVKSSERHGYDCVGFLRGYEGLVDPVSYMPLTSRNTASILTQGGTILGSTNKGRFSATVGEDQRVAIDAALLDQVATTVRQLSICGLICVGGDGSLAIAQQFHEHGIPVVGVPKTIDNDLGATAFTFGFDSAVACATDALDRLHTTAASHERIMVLEVMGRHTGWIALHSGIAGGGDVILLPEIPWTFENVCRKVRERESEGKKYTLIVVAEGAHLPDVGLVHREDVNGPAVERRRQVKLGGVGERVAAELARLLDREVRTVVLGHLQRGGNPTTFDRVLATEFGAHAVRLIHHGQCGQMVCYRPPNIESVPIADAIRTLSRVDSGSSAVQAARALGVSFGDSVDLASPFAGRCEDSSIGDGSSAGSSPG
;
A
#
# COMPACT_ATOMS: atom_id res chain seq x y z
N MET A 1 -13.87 -18.78 -42.84
CA MET A 1 -12.99 -17.73 -42.30
C MET A 1 -12.43 -18.27 -40.99
N PRO A 2 -11.13 -18.20 -40.71
CA PRO A 2 -10.64 -18.58 -39.39
C PRO A 2 -11.34 -17.68 -38.37
N SER A 3 -12.08 -18.28 -37.42
CA SER A 3 -12.70 -17.53 -36.35
C SER A 3 -11.59 -16.88 -35.53
N HIS A 4 -11.44 -15.57 -35.62
CA HIS A 4 -10.56 -14.83 -34.73
C HIS A 4 -11.02 -15.14 -33.29
N LYS A 5 -10.13 -15.72 -32.48
CA LYS A 5 -10.41 -15.90 -31.06
C LYS A 5 -10.59 -14.53 -30.43
N PRO A 6 -11.56 -14.35 -29.52
CA PRO A 6 -11.66 -13.10 -28.79
C PRO A 6 -10.40 -12.88 -27.93
N THR A 7 -9.99 -11.64 -27.80
CA THR A 7 -8.73 -11.26 -27.17
C THR A 7 -8.99 -10.57 -25.82
N ILE A 8 -8.22 -10.91 -24.80
CA ILE A 8 -8.17 -10.17 -23.52
C ILE A 8 -6.94 -9.27 -23.55
N GLY A 9 -7.17 -7.98 -23.29
CA GLY A 9 -6.09 -6.99 -23.08
C GLY A 9 -5.70 -6.91 -21.61
N ILE A 10 -4.43 -6.68 -21.32
CA ILE A 10 -3.95 -6.37 -19.98
C ILE A 10 -2.94 -5.23 -20.00
N LEU A 11 -3.01 -4.36 -19.03
CA LEU A 11 -2.03 -3.30 -18.79
C LEU A 11 -1.72 -3.14 -17.31
N THR A 12 -0.53 -2.58 -17.03
CA THR A 12 -0.08 -2.22 -15.69
C THR A 12 0.20 -0.72 -15.64
N SER A 13 -0.39 0.00 -14.67
CA SER A 13 -0.34 1.45 -14.58
C SER A 13 -0.02 1.96 -13.18
N GLY A 14 0.52 3.18 -13.09
CA GLY A 14 0.95 3.79 -11.84
C GLY A 14 2.32 3.30 -11.36
N GLY A 15 2.64 3.53 -10.09
CA GLY A 15 3.89 3.02 -9.50
C GLY A 15 3.95 1.49 -9.56
N ASP A 16 5.13 0.95 -9.79
CA ASP A 16 5.34 -0.50 -9.79
C ASP A 16 5.36 -1.08 -8.37
N CYS A 17 5.18 -2.38 -8.30
CA CYS A 17 5.36 -3.15 -7.08
C CYS A 17 5.64 -4.63 -7.38
N PRO A 18 6.18 -5.40 -6.41
CA PRO A 18 6.26 -6.84 -6.53
C PRO A 18 4.86 -7.47 -6.68
N GLY A 19 4.72 -8.46 -7.59
CA GLY A 19 3.46 -9.16 -7.85
C GLY A 19 2.78 -8.83 -9.20
N LEU A 20 3.12 -7.72 -9.87
CA LEU A 20 2.56 -7.37 -11.18
C LEU A 20 2.73 -8.48 -12.21
N ASN A 21 3.91 -9.06 -12.29
CA ASN A 21 4.18 -10.17 -13.20
C ASN A 21 3.39 -11.44 -12.84
N ALA A 22 3.07 -11.67 -11.57
CA ALA A 22 2.23 -12.79 -11.14
C ALA A 22 0.79 -12.64 -11.65
N VAL A 23 0.22 -11.40 -11.58
CA VAL A 23 -1.09 -11.09 -12.17
C VAL A 23 -1.09 -11.35 -13.67
N ILE A 24 -0.08 -10.82 -14.40
CA ILE A 24 0.03 -10.99 -15.85
C ILE A 24 0.07 -12.48 -16.21
N ARG A 25 0.93 -13.25 -15.55
CA ARG A 25 1.04 -14.69 -15.78
C ARG A 25 -0.26 -15.43 -15.52
N ALA A 26 -0.95 -15.12 -14.44
CA ALA A 26 -2.22 -15.75 -14.08
C ALA A 26 -3.32 -15.41 -15.09
N ALA A 27 -3.44 -14.15 -15.48
CA ALA A 27 -4.39 -13.71 -16.50
C ALA A 27 -4.14 -14.41 -17.83
N VAL A 28 -2.90 -14.50 -18.31
CA VAL A 28 -2.54 -15.20 -19.54
C VAL A 28 -2.93 -16.67 -19.51
N LYS A 29 -2.53 -17.38 -18.45
CA LYS A 29 -2.85 -18.81 -18.31
C LYS A 29 -4.35 -19.08 -18.20
N SER A 30 -5.07 -18.21 -17.49
CA SER A 30 -6.52 -18.30 -17.37
C SER A 30 -7.20 -18.01 -18.71
N SER A 31 -6.73 -16.97 -19.45
CA SER A 31 -7.24 -16.63 -20.79
C SER A 31 -7.12 -17.80 -21.76
N GLU A 32 -5.94 -18.41 -21.87
CA GLU A 32 -5.72 -19.57 -22.76
C GLU A 32 -6.66 -20.74 -22.40
N ARG A 33 -6.91 -21.02 -21.13
CA ARG A 33 -7.82 -22.09 -20.70
C ARG A 33 -9.29 -21.82 -21.06
N HIS A 34 -9.69 -20.54 -21.15
CA HIS A 34 -11.01 -20.14 -21.57
C HIS A 34 -11.11 -19.88 -23.09
N GLY A 35 -10.04 -20.15 -23.84
CA GLY A 35 -10.04 -20.03 -25.30
C GLY A 35 -9.82 -18.62 -25.84
N TYR A 36 -9.30 -17.71 -25.02
CA TYR A 36 -8.95 -16.35 -25.41
C TYR A 36 -7.47 -16.23 -25.83
N ASP A 37 -7.20 -15.34 -26.77
CA ASP A 37 -5.86 -14.80 -26.96
C ASP A 37 -5.62 -13.67 -25.94
N CYS A 38 -4.36 -13.37 -25.61
CA CYS A 38 -4.01 -12.34 -24.65
C CYS A 38 -2.95 -11.40 -25.21
N VAL A 39 -3.14 -10.09 -25.02
CA VAL A 39 -2.17 -9.04 -25.39
C VAL A 39 -1.88 -8.13 -24.20
N GLY A 40 -0.61 -7.78 -24.02
CA GLY A 40 -0.18 -6.83 -23.01
C GLY A 40 0.15 -5.47 -23.62
N PHE A 41 -0.52 -4.41 -23.18
CA PHE A 41 -0.23 -3.05 -23.60
C PHE A 41 1.00 -2.52 -22.86
N LEU A 42 1.92 -1.93 -23.60
CA LEU A 42 3.18 -1.42 -23.07
C LEU A 42 2.99 -0.02 -22.47
N ARG A 43 3.67 0.23 -21.34
CA ARG A 43 3.64 1.53 -20.65
C ARG A 43 2.23 1.96 -20.22
N GLY A 44 1.44 1.02 -19.72
CA GLY A 44 0.12 1.26 -19.18
C GLY A 44 -0.88 1.76 -20.22
N TYR A 45 -1.67 2.75 -19.88
CA TYR A 45 -2.72 3.31 -20.75
C TYR A 45 -2.18 3.95 -22.01
N GLU A 46 -0.93 4.44 -22.02
CA GLU A 46 -0.30 5.03 -23.20
C GLU A 46 -0.20 4.04 -24.37
N GLY A 47 -0.07 2.75 -24.08
CA GLY A 47 -0.03 1.72 -25.11
C GLY A 47 -1.32 1.53 -25.90
N LEU A 48 -2.45 2.07 -25.42
CA LEU A 48 -3.77 1.96 -26.05
C LEU A 48 -4.02 3.00 -27.15
N VAL A 49 -3.23 4.04 -27.22
CA VAL A 49 -3.43 5.18 -28.12
C VAL A 49 -2.24 5.35 -29.06
N ASP A 50 -2.46 6.10 -30.15
CA ASP A 50 -1.49 6.23 -31.24
C ASP A 50 -0.14 6.84 -30.77
N PRO A 51 0.98 6.20 -31.10
CA PRO A 51 1.16 4.87 -31.72
C PRO A 51 0.86 3.73 -30.75
N VAL A 52 -0.13 2.88 -31.12
CA VAL A 52 -0.54 1.73 -30.29
C VAL A 52 0.63 0.78 -30.09
N SER A 53 0.89 0.41 -28.83
CA SER A 53 2.03 -0.41 -28.46
C SER A 53 1.63 -1.55 -27.54
N TYR A 54 1.75 -2.77 -28.05
CA TYR A 54 1.41 -3.99 -27.30
C TYR A 54 2.29 -5.16 -27.73
N MET A 55 2.26 -6.23 -26.96
CA MET A 55 2.91 -7.50 -27.27
C MET A 55 1.94 -8.68 -27.05
N PRO A 56 2.01 -9.73 -27.89
CA PRO A 56 1.28 -10.97 -27.61
C PRO A 56 1.80 -11.62 -26.34
N LEU A 57 0.87 -12.07 -25.50
CA LEU A 57 1.17 -12.79 -24.26
C LEU A 57 0.71 -14.24 -24.37
N THR A 58 1.59 -15.16 -24.02
CA THR A 58 1.35 -16.61 -24.04
C THR A 58 1.91 -17.26 -22.78
N SER A 59 1.41 -18.44 -22.42
CA SER A 59 1.98 -19.21 -21.32
C SER A 59 3.47 -19.49 -21.49
N ARG A 60 3.98 -19.49 -22.75
CA ARG A 60 5.39 -19.69 -23.03
C ARG A 60 6.25 -18.49 -22.64
N ASN A 61 5.85 -17.26 -23.08
CA ASN A 61 6.65 -16.05 -22.80
C ASN A 61 6.41 -15.46 -21.40
N THR A 62 5.40 -15.97 -20.68
CA THR A 62 5.13 -15.60 -19.28
C THR A 62 5.51 -16.70 -18.27
N ALA A 63 6.18 -17.79 -18.69
CA ALA A 63 6.43 -18.96 -17.85
C ALA A 63 7.24 -18.64 -16.59
N SER A 64 8.31 -17.84 -16.72
CA SER A 64 9.30 -17.57 -15.67
C SER A 64 9.09 -16.30 -14.85
N ILE A 65 8.02 -15.51 -15.13
CA ILE A 65 7.86 -14.20 -14.51
C ILE A 65 7.19 -14.18 -13.13
N LEU A 66 6.69 -15.33 -12.64
CA LEU A 66 5.96 -15.41 -11.36
C LEU A 66 6.74 -14.82 -10.19
N THR A 67 8.04 -15.07 -10.14
CA THR A 67 8.90 -14.65 -9.03
C THR A 67 9.61 -13.32 -9.28
N GLN A 68 9.44 -12.74 -10.46
CA GLN A 68 10.14 -11.52 -10.84
C GLN A 68 9.36 -10.28 -10.38
N GLY A 69 10.07 -9.34 -9.74
CA GLY A 69 9.52 -8.03 -9.43
C GLY A 69 9.36 -7.15 -10.68
N GLY A 70 8.77 -5.97 -10.49
CA GLY A 70 8.45 -5.08 -11.60
C GLY A 70 7.38 -5.64 -12.54
N THR A 71 7.38 -5.17 -13.79
CA THR A 71 6.42 -5.58 -14.82
C THR A 71 7.08 -5.70 -16.20
N ILE A 72 6.80 -6.81 -16.90
CA ILE A 72 7.29 -7.02 -18.28
C ILE A 72 6.64 -6.07 -19.29
N LEU A 73 5.50 -5.45 -18.93
CA LEU A 73 4.77 -4.51 -19.78
C LEU A 73 5.26 -3.05 -19.62
N GLY A 74 6.06 -2.79 -18.59
CA GLY A 74 6.36 -1.44 -18.18
C GLY A 74 5.14 -0.74 -17.58
N SER A 75 5.38 0.34 -16.87
CA SER A 75 4.34 1.15 -16.23
C SER A 75 4.67 2.62 -16.37
N THR A 76 3.65 3.47 -16.36
CA THR A 76 3.82 4.92 -16.28
C THR A 76 2.74 5.55 -15.41
N ASN A 77 3.15 6.56 -14.66
CA ASN A 77 2.26 7.46 -13.92
C ASN A 77 2.22 8.86 -14.56
N LYS A 78 2.84 9.00 -15.75
CA LYS A 78 2.88 10.22 -16.55
C LYS A 78 2.25 9.95 -17.92
N GLY A 79 1.79 11.00 -18.59
CA GLY A 79 1.26 10.90 -19.94
C GLY A 79 -0.15 11.48 -20.07
N ARG A 80 -0.80 11.14 -21.19
CA ARG A 80 -2.10 11.71 -21.58
C ARG A 80 -3.26 11.35 -20.65
N PHE A 81 -3.13 10.24 -19.91
CA PHE A 81 -4.11 9.73 -18.97
C PHE A 81 -3.80 10.07 -17.51
N SER A 82 -2.94 11.03 -17.22
CA SER A 82 -2.64 11.41 -15.83
C SER A 82 -3.86 12.07 -15.16
N ALA A 83 -4.73 11.24 -14.59
CA ALA A 83 -5.78 11.71 -13.70
C ALA A 83 -5.17 12.05 -12.34
N THR A 84 -5.26 13.31 -11.93
CA THR A 84 -4.92 13.70 -10.57
C THR A 84 -6.13 13.36 -9.71
N VAL A 85 -6.05 12.28 -8.93
CA VAL A 85 -7.03 11.98 -7.91
C VAL A 85 -6.65 12.77 -6.66
N GLY A 86 -7.19 13.98 -6.54
CA GLY A 86 -7.30 14.68 -5.26
C GLY A 86 -8.71 14.45 -4.73
N GLU A 87 -8.92 14.61 -3.45
CA GLU A 87 -10.19 14.33 -2.76
C GLU A 87 -11.44 15.01 -3.40
N ASP A 88 -11.28 15.98 -4.32
CA ASP A 88 -12.38 16.73 -4.94
C ASP A 88 -12.30 16.96 -6.46
N GLN A 89 -11.32 16.47 -7.19
CA GLN A 89 -11.17 16.74 -8.62
C GLN A 89 -10.78 15.50 -9.43
N ARG A 90 -11.78 14.76 -9.90
CA ARG A 90 -11.61 13.85 -11.04
C ARG A 90 -11.37 14.66 -12.30
N VAL A 91 -10.17 14.66 -12.82
CA VAL A 91 -9.90 15.22 -14.14
C VAL A 91 -10.55 14.30 -15.18
N ALA A 92 -11.51 14.84 -15.93
CA ALA A 92 -12.14 14.11 -17.02
C ALA A 92 -11.11 13.87 -18.15
N ILE A 93 -11.08 12.65 -18.67
CA ILE A 93 -10.27 12.30 -19.84
C ILE A 93 -10.94 12.91 -21.07
N ASP A 94 -10.12 13.44 -21.97
CA ASP A 94 -10.60 14.00 -23.26
C ASP A 94 -11.39 12.91 -24.04
N ALA A 95 -12.58 13.26 -24.51
CA ALA A 95 -13.45 12.37 -25.27
C ALA A 95 -12.76 11.81 -26.53
N ALA A 96 -11.96 12.62 -27.22
CA ALA A 96 -11.22 12.17 -28.39
C ALA A 96 -10.18 11.07 -28.03
N LEU A 97 -9.62 11.15 -26.83
CA LEU A 97 -8.69 10.13 -26.32
C LEU A 97 -9.42 8.83 -25.95
N LEU A 98 -10.61 8.94 -25.37
CA LEU A 98 -11.48 7.78 -25.08
C LEU A 98 -11.93 7.09 -26.37
N ASP A 99 -12.27 7.85 -27.42
CA ASP A 99 -12.64 7.32 -28.74
C ASP A 99 -11.47 6.59 -29.43
N GLN A 100 -10.24 7.07 -29.26
CA GLN A 100 -9.04 6.37 -29.73
C GLN A 100 -8.89 5.02 -29.04
N VAL A 101 -9.04 4.96 -27.71
CA VAL A 101 -9.00 3.70 -26.94
C VAL A 101 -10.11 2.75 -27.42
N ALA A 102 -11.35 3.23 -27.53
CA ALA A 102 -12.46 2.43 -28.02
C ALA A 102 -12.21 1.86 -29.43
N THR A 103 -11.55 2.65 -30.28
CA THR A 103 -11.16 2.21 -31.64
C THR A 103 -10.11 1.10 -31.58
N THR A 104 -9.07 1.25 -30.75
CA THR A 104 -8.03 0.23 -30.55
C THR A 104 -8.64 -1.08 -30.00
N VAL A 105 -9.52 -0.97 -29.02
CA VAL A 105 -10.23 -2.12 -28.41
C VAL A 105 -11.03 -2.89 -29.49
N ARG A 106 -11.75 -2.19 -30.36
CA ARG A 106 -12.51 -2.81 -31.47
C ARG A 106 -11.58 -3.44 -32.50
N GLN A 107 -10.53 -2.73 -32.95
CA GLN A 107 -9.60 -3.22 -33.98
C GLN A 107 -8.86 -4.48 -33.57
N LEU A 108 -8.52 -4.60 -32.28
CA LEU A 108 -7.84 -5.78 -31.71
C LEU A 108 -8.81 -6.85 -31.20
N SER A 109 -10.13 -6.68 -31.45
CA SER A 109 -11.18 -7.62 -30.98
C SER A 109 -11.09 -7.91 -29.48
N ILE A 110 -10.80 -6.89 -28.67
CA ILE A 110 -10.67 -7.02 -27.21
C ILE A 110 -12.06 -7.12 -26.60
N CYS A 111 -12.36 -8.27 -26.00
CA CYS A 111 -13.62 -8.53 -25.30
C CYS A 111 -13.57 -8.10 -23.83
N GLY A 112 -12.40 -7.81 -23.27
CA GLY A 112 -12.20 -7.29 -21.93
C GLY A 112 -10.78 -6.79 -21.73
N LEU A 113 -10.62 -5.69 -20.99
CA LEU A 113 -9.36 -5.06 -20.67
C LEU A 113 -9.10 -5.13 -19.17
N ILE A 114 -8.05 -5.84 -18.74
CA ILE A 114 -7.63 -5.92 -17.35
C ILE A 114 -6.72 -4.72 -17.06
N CYS A 115 -7.20 -3.84 -16.17
CA CYS A 115 -6.48 -2.64 -15.74
C CYS A 115 -5.89 -2.86 -14.34
N VAL A 116 -4.57 -3.09 -14.28
CA VAL A 116 -3.86 -3.33 -13.02
C VAL A 116 -3.27 -2.03 -12.50
N GLY A 117 -3.74 -1.54 -11.34
CA GLY A 117 -3.25 -0.28 -10.80
C GLY A 117 -3.82 0.11 -9.44
N GLY A 118 -3.35 1.24 -8.91
CA GLY A 118 -3.89 1.87 -7.71
C GLY A 118 -5.11 2.74 -8.02
N ASP A 119 -5.52 3.55 -7.04
CA ASP A 119 -6.69 4.45 -7.08
C ASP A 119 -6.79 5.29 -8.36
N GLY A 120 -5.73 6.02 -8.71
CA GLY A 120 -5.68 6.85 -9.93
C GLY A 120 -5.82 6.04 -11.22
N SER A 121 -5.22 4.85 -11.30
CA SER A 121 -5.35 3.97 -12.46
C SER A 121 -6.76 3.39 -12.56
N LEU A 122 -7.37 3.04 -11.43
CA LEU A 122 -8.74 2.54 -11.39
C LEU A 122 -9.75 3.64 -11.73
N ALA A 123 -9.47 4.90 -11.37
CA ALA A 123 -10.29 6.05 -11.78
C ALA A 123 -10.28 6.27 -13.32
N ILE A 124 -9.14 5.98 -13.99
CA ILE A 124 -9.08 5.95 -15.45
C ILE A 124 -9.90 4.79 -16.01
N ALA A 125 -9.76 3.59 -15.42
CA ALA A 125 -10.53 2.42 -15.82
C ALA A 125 -12.05 2.65 -15.68
N GLN A 126 -12.48 3.36 -14.63
CA GLN A 126 -13.90 3.73 -14.43
C GLN A 126 -14.40 4.61 -15.58
N GLN A 127 -13.65 5.63 -15.99
CA GLN A 127 -14.03 6.47 -17.13
C GLN A 127 -14.07 5.69 -18.45
N PHE A 128 -13.19 4.70 -18.63
CA PHE A 128 -13.26 3.77 -19.77
C PHE A 128 -14.56 2.97 -19.75
N HIS A 129 -14.94 2.44 -18.56
CA HIS A 129 -16.22 1.71 -18.42
C HIS A 129 -17.42 2.59 -18.76
N GLU A 130 -17.46 3.81 -18.25
CA GLU A 130 -18.51 4.81 -18.52
C GLU A 130 -18.60 5.17 -20.01
N HIS A 131 -17.49 5.09 -20.74
CA HIS A 131 -17.43 5.27 -22.19
C HIS A 131 -17.74 3.99 -22.99
N GLY A 132 -18.18 2.93 -22.33
CA GLY A 132 -18.56 1.65 -22.97
C GLY A 132 -17.40 0.72 -23.30
N ILE A 133 -16.19 0.96 -22.79
CA ILE A 133 -15.03 0.07 -22.94
C ILE A 133 -15.13 -1.02 -21.87
N PRO A 134 -15.05 -2.34 -22.24
CA PRO A 134 -15.17 -3.42 -21.28
C PRO A 134 -13.90 -3.55 -20.43
N VAL A 135 -13.94 -3.11 -19.18
CA VAL A 135 -12.78 -3.13 -18.27
C VAL A 135 -13.05 -3.95 -17.01
N VAL A 136 -11.99 -4.54 -16.46
CA VAL A 136 -11.95 -5.13 -15.12
C VAL A 136 -10.73 -4.58 -14.39
N GLY A 137 -10.94 -4.05 -13.19
CA GLY A 137 -9.89 -3.52 -12.32
C GLY A 137 -9.20 -4.61 -11.50
N VAL A 138 -7.90 -4.47 -11.30
CA VAL A 138 -7.11 -5.28 -10.37
C VAL A 138 -6.34 -4.36 -9.43
N PRO A 139 -6.60 -4.42 -8.10
CA PRO A 139 -6.03 -3.50 -7.14
C PRO A 139 -4.55 -3.78 -6.91
N LYS A 140 -3.71 -2.81 -7.21
CA LYS A 140 -2.26 -2.84 -7.08
C LYS A 140 -1.78 -1.56 -6.40
N THR A 141 -1.32 -1.67 -5.17
CA THR A 141 -0.63 -0.60 -4.45
C THR A 141 0.17 -1.19 -3.29
N ILE A 142 1.32 -0.61 -2.98
CA ILE A 142 2.08 -0.98 -1.77
C ILE A 142 1.51 -0.31 -0.52
N ASP A 143 0.71 0.75 -0.69
CA ASP A 143 0.21 1.56 0.43
C ASP A 143 -1.03 0.93 1.11
N ASN A 144 -1.62 -0.12 0.54
CA ASN A 144 -2.83 -0.81 1.00
C ASN A 144 -4.01 0.15 1.28
N ASP A 145 -4.12 1.17 0.43
CA ASP A 145 -5.01 2.33 0.62
C ASP A 145 -6.36 2.24 -0.09
N LEU A 146 -6.69 1.11 -0.73
CA LEU A 146 -7.98 0.88 -1.37
C LEU A 146 -9.00 0.27 -0.41
N GLY A 147 -10.06 1.02 -0.09
CA GLY A 147 -11.03 0.65 0.96
C GLY A 147 -11.92 -0.56 0.65
N ALA A 148 -11.99 -1.01 -0.60
CA ALA A 148 -12.88 -2.10 -1.01
C ALA A 148 -12.25 -3.49 -0.91
N THR A 149 -10.99 -3.60 -0.58
CA THR A 149 -10.23 -4.86 -0.45
C THR A 149 -9.47 -4.90 0.87
N ALA A 150 -9.39 -6.06 1.51
CA ALA A 150 -8.63 -6.21 2.74
C ALA A 150 -7.11 -6.04 2.52
N PHE A 151 -6.61 -6.54 1.40
CA PHE A 151 -5.20 -6.39 1.01
C PHE A 151 -5.08 -6.11 -0.48
N THR A 152 -4.07 -5.30 -0.82
CA THR A 152 -3.57 -5.12 -2.18
C THR A 152 -2.24 -5.85 -2.32
N PHE A 153 -1.99 -6.50 -3.47
CA PHE A 153 -0.68 -7.12 -3.67
C PHE A 153 0.41 -6.05 -3.87
N GLY A 154 1.61 -6.39 -3.42
CA GLY A 154 2.76 -5.49 -3.32
C GLY A 154 2.94 -4.91 -1.91
N PHE A 155 1.88 -4.85 -1.11
CA PHE A 155 1.92 -4.36 0.26
C PHE A 155 2.76 -5.27 1.18
N ASP A 156 2.48 -6.58 1.18
CA ASP A 156 3.22 -7.54 2.01
C ASP A 156 4.72 -7.55 1.68
N SER A 157 5.06 -7.43 0.40
CA SER A 157 6.46 -7.31 -0.03
C SER A 157 7.13 -6.02 0.45
N ALA A 158 6.40 -4.91 0.46
CA ALA A 158 6.90 -3.63 0.98
C ALA A 158 7.12 -3.70 2.50
N VAL A 159 6.18 -4.30 3.23
CA VAL A 159 6.31 -4.56 4.68
C VAL A 159 7.50 -5.47 4.95
N ALA A 160 7.67 -6.56 4.20
CA ALA A 160 8.80 -7.47 4.36
C ALA A 160 10.15 -6.78 4.13
N CYS A 161 10.24 -5.89 3.13
CA CYS A 161 11.44 -5.09 2.88
C CYS A 161 11.75 -4.16 4.06
N ALA A 162 10.75 -3.49 4.61
CA ALA A 162 10.92 -2.60 5.75
C ALA A 162 11.27 -3.37 7.04
N THR A 163 10.69 -4.55 7.24
CA THR A 163 10.99 -5.44 8.37
C THR A 163 12.43 -5.96 8.30
N ASP A 164 12.91 -6.42 7.13
CA ASP A 164 14.33 -6.83 6.95
C ASP A 164 15.30 -5.68 7.28
N ALA A 165 14.93 -4.44 6.92
CA ALA A 165 15.73 -3.28 7.29
C ALA A 165 15.76 -3.06 8.80
N LEU A 166 14.61 -3.18 9.51
CA LEU A 166 14.54 -3.06 10.97
C LEU A 166 15.37 -4.15 11.67
N ASP A 167 15.29 -5.40 11.22
CA ASP A 167 16.08 -6.52 11.76
C ASP A 167 17.58 -6.21 11.72
N ARG A 168 18.05 -5.60 10.63
CA ARG A 168 19.44 -5.14 10.49
C ARG A 168 19.76 -3.96 11.39
N LEU A 169 18.83 -3.01 11.55
CA LEU A 169 19.01 -1.84 12.38
C LEU A 169 19.10 -2.17 13.87
N HIS A 170 18.41 -3.20 14.36
CA HIS A 170 18.53 -3.65 15.76
C HIS A 170 19.96 -3.88 16.19
N THR A 171 20.73 -4.62 15.38
CA THR A 171 22.09 -5.02 15.72
C THR A 171 23.05 -3.84 15.76
N THR A 172 22.93 -2.92 14.79
CA THR A 172 23.79 -1.73 14.76
C THR A 172 23.37 -0.67 15.79
N ALA A 173 22.06 -0.52 16.03
CA ALA A 173 21.53 0.36 17.07
C ALA A 173 22.01 -0.07 18.46
N ALA A 174 21.95 -1.38 18.76
CA ALA A 174 22.41 -1.96 20.01
C ALA A 174 23.93 -1.79 20.20
N SER A 175 24.72 -1.99 19.14
CA SER A 175 26.18 -1.90 19.21
C SER A 175 26.69 -0.49 19.53
N HIS A 176 25.94 0.53 19.15
CA HIS A 176 26.33 1.93 19.31
C HIS A 176 25.43 2.73 20.27
N GLU A 177 24.44 2.06 20.89
CA GLU A 177 23.48 2.68 21.83
C GLU A 177 22.80 3.94 21.23
N ARG A 178 22.34 3.82 19.95
CA ARG A 178 21.82 4.95 19.15
C ARG A 178 20.31 4.89 19.01
N ILE A 179 19.73 6.04 18.70
CA ILE A 179 18.38 6.12 18.18
C ILE A 179 18.45 5.99 16.66
N MET A 180 17.69 5.05 16.09
CA MET A 180 17.59 4.85 14.64
C MET A 180 16.19 5.21 14.16
N VAL A 181 16.11 6.03 13.11
CA VAL A 181 14.87 6.42 12.44
C VAL A 181 14.83 5.77 11.07
N LEU A 182 13.84 4.93 10.83
CA LEU A 182 13.56 4.32 9.52
C LEU A 182 12.39 5.04 8.86
N GLU A 183 12.65 5.75 7.76
CA GLU A 183 11.61 6.33 6.91
C GLU A 183 11.15 5.31 5.88
N VAL A 184 9.85 5.04 5.85
CA VAL A 184 9.20 4.13 4.91
C VAL A 184 8.18 4.86 4.04
N MET A 185 7.83 4.28 2.89
CA MET A 185 6.77 4.80 2.04
C MET A 185 5.42 4.74 2.76
N GLY A 186 4.47 5.51 2.28
CA GLY A 186 3.15 5.69 2.88
C GLY A 186 2.76 7.16 2.83
N ARG A 187 2.17 7.58 1.68
CA ARG A 187 1.88 8.99 1.42
C ARG A 187 0.66 9.49 2.20
N HIS A 188 -0.42 8.76 2.10
CA HIS A 188 -1.72 9.13 2.68
C HIS A 188 -2.12 8.18 3.81
N THR A 189 -1.42 7.06 3.93
CA THR A 189 -1.72 6.00 4.89
C THR A 189 -0.44 5.46 5.50
N GLY A 190 -0.50 5.11 6.77
CA GLY A 190 0.64 4.60 7.54
C GLY A 190 0.72 3.06 7.61
N TRP A 191 0.03 2.33 6.73
CA TRP A 191 -0.04 0.87 6.82
C TRP A 191 1.33 0.17 6.79
N ILE A 192 2.25 0.60 5.91
CA ILE A 192 3.60 0.03 5.84
C ILE A 192 4.34 0.28 7.16
N ALA A 193 4.32 1.52 7.67
CA ALA A 193 4.98 1.87 8.91
C ALA A 193 4.41 1.10 10.11
N LEU A 194 3.07 0.97 10.19
CA LEU A 194 2.40 0.22 11.24
C LEU A 194 2.80 -1.26 11.23
N HIS A 195 2.63 -1.92 10.08
CA HIS A 195 2.88 -3.36 9.99
C HIS A 195 4.36 -3.70 10.14
N SER A 196 5.25 -2.94 9.48
CA SER A 196 6.69 -3.18 9.61
C SER A 196 7.21 -2.80 10.99
N GLY A 197 6.68 -1.74 11.61
CA GLY A 197 7.04 -1.34 12.96
C GLY A 197 6.65 -2.39 14.00
N ILE A 198 5.45 -2.98 13.88
CA ILE A 198 5.03 -4.09 14.74
C ILE A 198 5.89 -5.33 14.49
N ALA A 199 6.04 -5.74 13.23
CA ALA A 199 6.76 -6.96 12.86
C ALA A 199 8.27 -6.87 13.14
N GLY A 200 8.88 -5.70 12.95
CA GLY A 200 10.29 -5.45 13.15
C GLY A 200 10.64 -4.87 14.53
N GLY A 201 9.72 -4.88 15.49
CA GLY A 201 9.99 -4.45 16.87
C GLY A 201 10.34 -2.97 17.02
N GLY A 202 9.70 -2.10 16.24
CA GLY A 202 9.80 -0.65 16.40
C GLY A 202 9.23 -0.19 17.75
N ASP A 203 9.92 0.73 18.39
CA ASP A 203 9.53 1.27 19.71
C ASP A 203 8.60 2.47 19.59
N VAL A 204 8.73 3.21 18.48
CA VAL A 204 7.88 4.35 18.13
C VAL A 204 7.48 4.20 16.65
N ILE A 205 6.19 4.41 16.36
CA ILE A 205 5.64 4.36 15.00
C ILE A 205 4.88 5.65 14.72
N LEU A 206 5.36 6.45 13.77
CA LEU A 206 4.77 7.74 13.41
C LEU A 206 4.01 7.63 12.08
N LEU A 207 2.70 7.91 12.13
CA LEU A 207 1.74 7.71 11.05
C LEU A 207 1.12 9.04 10.60
N PRO A 208 0.67 9.16 9.33
CA PRO A 208 -0.10 10.31 8.89
C PRO A 208 -1.42 10.49 9.65
N GLU A 209 -2.04 9.39 10.08
CA GLU A 209 -3.38 9.37 10.67
C GLU A 209 -3.41 9.67 12.16
N ILE A 210 -2.28 9.55 12.85
CA ILE A 210 -2.19 9.77 14.30
C ILE A 210 -1.33 11.00 14.56
N PRO A 211 -1.92 12.12 15.02
CA PRO A 211 -1.15 13.30 15.42
C PRO A 211 -0.19 13.00 16.57
N TRP A 212 1.04 13.45 16.45
CA TRP A 212 2.09 13.17 17.41
C TRP A 212 2.89 14.45 17.77
N THR A 213 3.67 14.38 18.84
CA THR A 213 4.55 15.49 19.25
C THR A 213 5.95 15.00 19.54
N PHE A 214 6.94 15.87 19.35
CA PHE A 214 8.32 15.58 19.73
C PHE A 214 8.48 15.34 21.23
N GLU A 215 7.69 16.02 22.07
CA GLU A 215 7.69 15.83 23.50
C GLU A 215 7.34 14.40 23.89
N ASN A 216 6.26 13.84 23.29
CA ASN A 216 5.82 12.47 23.56
C ASN A 216 6.84 11.44 23.05
N VAL A 217 7.44 11.66 21.88
CA VAL A 217 8.51 10.79 21.38
C VAL A 217 9.73 10.82 22.31
N CYS A 218 10.19 12.02 22.72
CA CYS A 218 11.27 12.16 23.68
C CYS A 218 10.98 11.50 25.03
N ARG A 219 9.74 11.63 25.50
CA ARG A 219 9.30 10.95 26.74
C ARG A 219 9.43 9.44 26.61
N LYS A 220 8.99 8.85 25.48
CA LYS A 220 9.11 7.40 25.24
C LYS A 220 10.58 6.95 25.20
N VAL A 221 11.46 7.72 24.57
CA VAL A 221 12.90 7.42 24.57
C VAL A 221 13.45 7.41 26.00
N ARG A 222 13.17 8.45 26.82
CA ARG A 222 13.63 8.52 28.22
C ARG A 222 13.05 7.43 29.11
N GLU A 223 11.78 7.05 28.91
CA GLU A 223 11.15 5.90 29.57
C GLU A 223 11.95 4.62 29.33
N ARG A 224 12.24 4.31 28.07
CA ARG A 224 13.05 3.15 27.68
C ARG A 224 14.45 3.17 28.27
N GLU A 225 15.10 4.33 28.29
CA GLU A 225 16.41 4.50 28.93
C GLU A 225 16.34 4.23 30.44
N SER A 226 15.28 4.68 31.11
CA SER A 226 15.05 4.40 32.54
C SER A 226 14.82 2.91 32.84
N GLU A 227 14.30 2.16 31.87
CA GLU A 227 14.16 0.70 31.90
C GLU A 227 15.47 -0.04 31.56
N GLY A 228 16.57 0.69 31.31
CA GLY A 228 17.86 0.11 30.92
C GLY A 228 17.98 -0.28 29.46
N LYS A 229 17.04 0.15 28.60
CA LYS A 229 17.13 -0.03 27.13
C LYS A 229 18.09 1.00 26.57
N LYS A 230 19.09 0.55 25.81
CA LYS A 230 20.20 1.40 25.36
C LYS A 230 20.01 2.02 23.98
N TYR A 231 19.03 1.56 23.22
CA TYR A 231 18.70 2.06 21.88
C TYR A 231 17.20 2.13 21.67
N THR A 232 16.79 2.91 20.65
CA THR A 232 15.38 3.06 20.27
C THR A 232 15.25 3.02 18.76
N LEU A 233 14.28 2.24 18.26
CA LEU A 233 13.92 2.21 16.84
C LEU A 233 12.62 2.97 16.61
N ILE A 234 12.67 3.94 15.70
CA ILE A 234 11.55 4.77 15.30
C ILE A 234 11.25 4.48 13.84
N VAL A 235 10.00 4.11 13.52
CA VAL A 235 9.53 3.94 12.16
C VAL A 235 8.63 5.12 11.83
N VAL A 236 8.88 5.78 10.70
CA VAL A 236 8.09 6.95 10.29
C VAL A 236 7.63 6.79 8.84
N ALA A 237 6.32 6.95 8.59
CA ALA A 237 5.78 7.02 7.24
C ALA A 237 6.18 8.37 6.60
N GLU A 238 6.55 8.36 5.30
CA GLU A 238 6.95 9.59 4.58
C GLU A 238 5.86 10.68 4.58
N GLY A 239 4.60 10.29 4.76
CA GLY A 239 3.44 11.19 4.87
C GLY A 239 3.10 11.63 6.29
N ALA A 240 3.85 11.23 7.31
CA ALA A 240 3.62 11.69 8.67
C ALA A 240 3.83 13.21 8.77
N HIS A 241 2.86 13.91 9.38
CA HIS A 241 2.93 15.35 9.54
C HIS A 241 3.87 15.72 10.67
N LEU A 242 4.86 16.58 10.39
CA LEU A 242 5.66 17.16 11.47
C LEU A 242 4.80 18.09 12.32
N PRO A 243 4.89 18.05 13.66
CA PRO A 243 4.27 19.03 14.52
C PRO A 243 4.68 20.45 14.09
N ASP A 244 3.71 21.36 14.02
CA ASP A 244 3.86 22.77 13.65
C ASP A 244 4.33 23.09 12.22
N VAL A 245 4.70 22.09 11.41
CA VAL A 245 5.20 22.27 10.03
C VAL A 245 4.30 21.61 8.99
N GLY A 246 3.66 20.49 9.36
CA GLY A 246 2.84 19.71 8.43
C GLY A 246 3.65 18.73 7.57
N LEU A 247 3.25 18.53 6.31
CA LEU A 247 3.90 17.62 5.36
C LEU A 247 5.28 18.13 4.93
N VAL A 248 6.26 17.23 4.93
CA VAL A 248 7.62 17.54 4.45
C VAL A 248 7.73 17.20 2.97
N HIS A 249 8.18 18.17 2.21
CA HIS A 249 8.37 18.07 0.78
C HIS A 249 9.85 18.06 0.44
N ARG A 250 10.30 17.10 -0.38
CA ARG A 250 11.61 17.15 -1.00
C ARG A 250 11.58 18.15 -2.17
N GLU A 251 12.49 19.10 -2.18
CA GLU A 251 12.71 19.95 -3.35
C GLU A 251 13.31 19.10 -4.48
N ASP A 252 12.64 19.05 -5.62
CA ASP A 252 13.15 18.36 -6.81
C ASP A 252 14.08 19.32 -7.56
N VAL A 253 15.38 19.25 -7.28
CA VAL A 253 16.41 20.16 -7.83
C VAL A 253 16.62 19.89 -9.33
N ASN A 254 16.23 18.72 -9.88
CA ASN A 254 16.62 18.25 -11.21
C ASN A 254 15.50 18.13 -12.25
N GLY A 255 14.26 18.54 -11.95
CA GLY A 255 13.13 18.41 -12.90
C GLY A 255 12.80 19.71 -13.64
N PRO A 256 12.17 19.66 -14.85
CA PRO A 256 11.66 20.84 -15.55
C PRO A 256 10.70 21.66 -14.68
N ALA A 257 10.74 22.99 -14.76
CA ALA A 257 9.99 23.89 -13.89
C ALA A 257 8.46 23.69 -13.90
N VAL A 258 7.90 23.15 -14.99
CA VAL A 258 6.46 22.85 -15.13
C VAL A 258 6.07 21.54 -14.42
N GLU A 259 6.97 20.53 -14.40
CA GLU A 259 6.74 19.27 -13.69
C GLU A 259 6.93 19.40 -12.17
N ARG A 260 7.79 20.31 -11.71
CA ARG A 260 8.02 20.61 -10.29
C ARG A 260 6.76 21.05 -9.55
N ARG A 261 5.82 21.69 -10.24
CA ARG A 261 4.55 22.17 -9.66
C ARG A 261 3.44 21.13 -9.60
N ARG A 262 3.57 19.99 -10.33
CA ARG A 262 2.53 18.95 -10.46
C ARG A 262 2.73 17.73 -9.56
N GLN A 263 3.93 17.48 -9.08
CA GLN A 263 4.22 16.35 -8.19
C GLN A 263 5.09 16.82 -7.04
N VAL A 264 4.44 17.15 -5.94
CA VAL A 264 5.13 17.35 -4.68
C VAL A 264 5.66 15.98 -4.23
N LYS A 265 6.99 15.80 -4.26
CA LYS A 265 7.63 14.60 -3.74
C LYS A 265 7.67 14.70 -2.22
N LEU A 266 7.04 13.77 -1.53
CA LEU A 266 7.18 13.60 -0.10
C LEU A 266 8.54 12.95 0.23
N GLY A 267 8.97 13.11 1.46
CA GLY A 267 10.17 12.47 2.00
C GLY A 267 11.09 13.43 2.73
N GLY A 268 11.99 12.87 3.53
CA GLY A 268 12.87 13.62 4.41
C GLY A 268 12.26 13.93 5.77
N VAL A 269 11.07 13.41 6.06
CA VAL A 269 10.47 13.51 7.39
C VAL A 269 11.34 12.81 8.43
N GLY A 270 11.90 11.64 8.10
CA GLY A 270 12.83 10.91 8.98
C GLY A 270 14.09 11.71 9.32
N GLU A 271 14.65 12.43 8.34
CA GLU A 271 15.81 13.31 8.57
C GLU A 271 15.45 14.46 9.52
N ARG A 272 14.26 15.07 9.34
CA ARG A 272 13.76 16.14 10.23
C ARG A 272 13.48 15.62 11.63
N VAL A 273 12.85 14.47 11.76
CA VAL A 273 12.62 13.80 13.05
C VAL A 273 13.95 13.52 13.75
N ALA A 274 14.93 12.97 13.04
CA ALA A 274 16.23 12.66 13.62
C ALA A 274 16.99 13.90 14.08
N ALA A 275 16.98 14.96 13.27
CA ALA A 275 17.66 16.21 13.61
C ALA A 275 17.07 16.85 14.88
N GLU A 276 15.74 16.89 14.98
CA GLU A 276 15.07 17.47 16.14
C GLU A 276 15.24 16.62 17.40
N LEU A 277 15.15 15.29 17.29
CA LEU A 277 15.41 14.40 18.43
C LEU A 277 16.85 14.49 18.92
N ALA A 278 17.84 14.59 18.02
CA ALA A 278 19.24 14.79 18.41
C ALA A 278 19.42 16.08 19.21
N ARG A 279 18.74 17.17 18.81
CA ARG A 279 18.77 18.44 19.51
C ARG A 279 18.10 18.39 20.90
N LEU A 280 16.96 17.67 21.02
CA LEU A 280 16.16 17.62 22.26
C LEU A 280 16.68 16.62 23.30
N LEU A 281 17.36 15.57 22.86
CA LEU A 281 17.79 14.46 23.72
C LEU A 281 19.30 14.45 24.01
N ASP A 282 20.11 15.27 23.28
CA ASP A 282 21.57 15.21 23.31
C ASP A 282 22.08 13.76 23.06
N ARG A 283 21.52 13.11 22.06
CA ARG A 283 21.80 11.70 21.68
C ARG A 283 22.18 11.62 20.21
N GLU A 284 22.97 10.60 19.89
CA GLU A 284 23.26 10.29 18.49
C GLU A 284 22.05 9.64 17.83
N VAL A 285 21.50 10.29 16.82
CA VAL A 285 20.37 9.82 16.02
C VAL A 285 20.83 9.61 14.59
N ARG A 286 20.44 8.49 13.97
CA ARG A 286 20.73 8.17 12.57
C ARG A 286 19.45 7.87 11.83
N THR A 287 19.41 8.23 10.55
CA THR A 287 18.25 7.99 9.68
C THR A 287 18.63 7.06 8.55
N VAL A 288 17.70 6.17 8.22
CA VAL A 288 17.70 5.38 7.00
C VAL A 288 16.40 5.65 6.26
N VAL A 289 16.49 5.97 4.97
CA VAL A 289 15.33 6.20 4.09
C VAL A 289 15.28 5.06 3.09
N LEU A 290 14.26 4.19 3.18
CA LEU A 290 14.14 3.05 2.27
C LEU A 290 13.70 3.47 0.87
N GLY A 291 12.75 4.41 0.76
CA GLY A 291 12.26 4.90 -0.52
C GLY A 291 11.86 3.74 -1.45
N HIS A 292 12.33 3.80 -2.69
CA HIS A 292 11.96 2.85 -3.75
C HIS A 292 12.49 1.42 -3.58
N LEU A 293 13.33 1.12 -2.59
CA LEU A 293 13.68 -0.28 -2.26
C LEU A 293 12.42 -1.11 -1.96
N GLN A 294 11.41 -0.49 -1.36
CA GLN A 294 10.13 -1.13 -1.04
C GLN A 294 9.27 -1.48 -2.26
N ARG A 295 9.58 -0.92 -3.45
CA ARG A 295 8.89 -1.22 -4.71
C ARG A 295 9.58 -2.29 -5.52
N GLY A 296 10.85 -2.58 -5.21
CA GLY A 296 11.69 -3.52 -5.92
C GLY A 296 11.70 -4.92 -5.31
N GLY A 297 12.48 -5.79 -5.94
CA GLY A 297 12.69 -7.16 -5.47
C GLY A 297 11.58 -8.14 -5.84
N ASN A 298 11.76 -9.37 -5.40
CA ASN A 298 10.81 -10.46 -5.66
C ASN A 298 9.59 -10.34 -4.76
N PRO A 299 8.38 -10.65 -5.27
CA PRO A 299 7.19 -10.68 -4.42
C PRO A 299 7.29 -11.78 -3.36
N THR A 300 6.78 -11.51 -2.16
CA THR A 300 6.59 -12.52 -1.11
C THR A 300 5.66 -13.63 -1.56
N THR A 301 5.60 -14.72 -0.80
CA THR A 301 4.67 -15.82 -1.07
C THR A 301 3.22 -15.33 -1.04
N PHE A 302 2.86 -14.47 -0.08
CA PHE A 302 1.52 -13.92 0.03
C PHE A 302 1.14 -13.12 -1.23
N ASP A 303 1.98 -12.16 -1.64
CA ASP A 303 1.73 -11.35 -2.83
C ASP A 303 1.68 -12.17 -4.13
N ARG A 304 2.49 -13.25 -4.23
CA ARG A 304 2.41 -14.16 -5.40
C ARG A 304 1.06 -14.87 -5.48
N VAL A 305 0.56 -15.37 -4.35
CA VAL A 305 -0.75 -16.07 -4.29
C VAL A 305 -1.87 -15.10 -4.58
N LEU A 306 -1.93 -13.98 -3.85
CA LEU A 306 -2.98 -12.97 -4.01
C LEU A 306 -3.03 -12.41 -5.44
N ALA A 307 -1.87 -12.05 -6.01
CA ALA A 307 -1.77 -11.56 -7.38
C ALA A 307 -2.19 -12.62 -8.41
N THR A 308 -1.87 -13.89 -8.18
CA THR A 308 -2.30 -15.02 -9.03
C THR A 308 -3.82 -15.17 -8.99
N GLU A 309 -4.41 -15.14 -7.82
CA GLU A 309 -5.86 -15.24 -7.63
C GLU A 309 -6.59 -14.06 -8.27
N PHE A 310 -6.08 -12.84 -8.09
CA PHE A 310 -6.65 -11.65 -8.73
C PHE A 310 -6.62 -11.73 -10.26
N GLY A 311 -5.49 -12.14 -10.85
CA GLY A 311 -5.37 -12.28 -12.30
C GLY A 311 -6.32 -13.33 -12.88
N ALA A 312 -6.47 -14.47 -12.22
CA ALA A 312 -7.39 -15.52 -12.63
C ALA A 312 -8.87 -15.09 -12.48
N HIS A 313 -9.20 -14.41 -11.38
CA HIS A 313 -10.57 -13.92 -11.13
C HIS A 313 -10.96 -12.82 -12.13
N ALA A 314 -10.02 -11.91 -12.49
CA ALA A 314 -10.29 -10.88 -13.48
C ALA A 314 -10.68 -11.48 -14.85
N VAL A 315 -10.01 -12.54 -15.29
CA VAL A 315 -10.40 -13.28 -16.52
C VAL A 315 -11.76 -13.92 -16.37
N ARG A 316 -12.08 -14.49 -15.21
CA ARG A 316 -13.41 -15.09 -14.93
C ARG A 316 -14.51 -14.05 -15.03
N LEU A 317 -14.31 -12.83 -14.51
CA LEU A 317 -15.27 -11.72 -14.65
C LEU A 317 -15.52 -11.38 -16.12
N ILE A 318 -14.45 -11.26 -16.93
CA ILE A 318 -14.59 -11.01 -18.37
C ILE A 318 -15.34 -12.15 -19.04
N HIS A 319 -15.03 -13.41 -18.74
CA HIS A 319 -15.69 -14.58 -19.31
C HIS A 319 -17.20 -14.61 -19.03
N HIS A 320 -17.62 -14.11 -17.88
CA HIS A 320 -19.04 -13.99 -17.51
C HIS A 320 -19.69 -12.64 -17.92
N GLY A 321 -18.98 -11.79 -18.67
CA GLY A 321 -19.48 -10.48 -19.10
C GLY A 321 -19.62 -9.44 -17.97
N GLN A 322 -18.97 -9.68 -16.83
CA GLN A 322 -19.01 -8.82 -15.64
C GLN A 322 -17.95 -7.73 -15.69
N CYS A 323 -18.00 -6.86 -16.70
CA CYS A 323 -17.12 -5.69 -16.80
C CYS A 323 -17.60 -4.55 -15.87
N GLY A 324 -16.71 -3.58 -15.61
CA GLY A 324 -16.94 -2.48 -14.66
C GLY A 324 -16.68 -2.87 -13.19
N GLN A 325 -16.19 -4.09 -12.95
CA GLN A 325 -15.88 -4.62 -11.64
C GLN A 325 -14.36 -4.53 -11.35
N MET A 326 -14.01 -4.38 -10.09
CA MET A 326 -12.67 -4.59 -9.57
C MET A 326 -12.66 -5.86 -8.73
N VAL A 327 -11.65 -6.72 -8.93
CA VAL A 327 -11.44 -7.87 -8.03
C VAL A 327 -11.03 -7.36 -6.65
N CYS A 328 -11.48 -8.03 -5.59
CA CYS A 328 -11.13 -7.66 -4.23
C CYS A 328 -10.92 -8.91 -3.36
N TYR A 329 -10.08 -8.78 -2.34
CA TYR A 329 -9.86 -9.82 -1.34
C TYR A 329 -10.73 -9.55 -0.12
N ARG A 330 -11.68 -10.45 0.13
CA ARG A 330 -12.47 -10.53 1.36
C ARG A 330 -12.22 -11.87 2.01
N PRO A 331 -11.28 -11.94 2.95
CA PRO A 331 -10.83 -13.22 3.50
C PRO A 331 -11.97 -14.16 3.86
N PRO A 332 -11.90 -15.45 3.47
CA PRO A 332 -10.81 -16.07 2.72
C PRO A 332 -10.98 -16.00 1.18
N ASN A 333 -11.97 -15.27 0.65
CA ASN A 333 -12.41 -15.34 -0.74
C ASN A 333 -11.90 -14.15 -1.58
N ILE A 334 -11.76 -14.40 -2.89
CA ILE A 334 -11.68 -13.35 -3.89
C ILE A 334 -13.08 -13.10 -4.44
N GLU A 335 -13.51 -11.85 -4.33
CA GLU A 335 -14.80 -11.33 -4.78
C GLU A 335 -14.61 -10.21 -5.79
N SER A 336 -15.67 -9.50 -6.13
CA SER A 336 -15.62 -8.29 -6.96
C SER A 336 -16.58 -7.23 -6.44
N VAL A 337 -16.22 -5.97 -6.70
CA VAL A 337 -17.03 -4.79 -6.39
C VAL A 337 -17.02 -3.85 -7.59
N PRO A 338 -18.03 -3.00 -7.80
CA PRO A 338 -17.97 -1.97 -8.82
C PRO A 338 -16.71 -1.09 -8.66
N ILE A 339 -16.01 -0.78 -9.76
CA ILE A 339 -14.81 0.08 -9.71
C ILE A 339 -15.14 1.42 -9.08
N ALA A 340 -16.33 2.00 -9.37
CA ALA A 340 -16.79 3.25 -8.79
C ALA A 340 -16.81 3.23 -7.25
N ASP A 341 -17.20 2.10 -6.66
CA ASP A 341 -17.21 1.94 -5.20
C ASP A 341 -15.81 1.76 -4.62
N ALA A 342 -14.94 1.06 -5.36
CA ALA A 342 -13.57 0.80 -4.94
C ALA A 342 -12.71 2.07 -4.81
N ILE A 343 -12.97 3.07 -5.64
CA ILE A 343 -12.22 4.34 -5.66
C ILE A 343 -12.88 5.46 -4.86
N ARG A 344 -13.97 5.18 -4.14
CA ARG A 344 -14.74 6.21 -3.41
C ARG A 344 -14.02 6.67 -2.16
N THR A 345 -13.40 5.74 -1.44
CA THR A 345 -12.78 6.01 -0.15
C THR A 345 -11.42 5.32 -0.05
N LEU A 346 -10.44 6.04 0.52
CA LEU A 346 -9.16 5.46 0.87
C LEU A 346 -9.27 4.68 2.18
N SER A 347 -8.57 3.54 2.25
CA SER A 347 -8.35 2.79 3.48
C SER A 347 -7.25 3.46 4.29
N ARG A 348 -7.57 4.01 5.44
CA ARG A 348 -6.63 4.66 6.36
C ARG A 348 -6.47 3.83 7.63
N VAL A 349 -5.34 3.99 8.31
CA VAL A 349 -5.15 3.38 9.63
C VAL A 349 -6.11 4.02 10.62
N ASP A 350 -7.00 3.22 11.19
CA ASP A 350 -7.84 3.64 12.30
C ASP A 350 -7.05 3.51 13.61
N SER A 351 -6.97 4.59 14.39
CA SER A 351 -6.33 4.62 15.71
C SER A 351 -6.96 3.64 16.71
N GLY A 352 -8.22 3.25 16.48
CA GLY A 352 -8.95 2.23 17.23
C GLY A 352 -8.79 0.81 16.69
N SER A 353 -8.05 0.59 15.59
CA SER A 353 -7.88 -0.73 14.99
C SER A 353 -7.16 -1.72 15.92
N SER A 354 -7.43 -3.02 15.72
CA SER A 354 -6.80 -4.09 16.51
C SER A 354 -5.27 -4.07 16.42
N ALA A 355 -4.71 -3.70 15.27
CA ALA A 355 -3.26 -3.61 15.08
C ALA A 355 -2.65 -2.48 15.93
N VAL A 356 -3.26 -1.28 15.94
CA VAL A 356 -2.82 -0.16 16.79
C VAL A 356 -2.97 -0.51 18.25
N GLN A 357 -4.09 -1.11 18.66
CA GLN A 357 -4.31 -1.55 20.04
C GLN A 357 -3.29 -2.60 20.49
N ALA A 358 -2.98 -3.58 19.63
CA ALA A 358 -1.96 -4.57 19.92
C ALA A 358 -0.57 -3.93 20.08
N ALA A 359 -0.19 -2.99 19.20
CA ALA A 359 1.07 -2.25 19.31
C ALA A 359 1.17 -1.49 20.64
N ARG A 360 0.11 -0.75 21.01
CA ARG A 360 0.05 -0.05 22.32
C ARG A 360 0.15 -1.00 23.51
N ALA A 361 -0.52 -2.14 23.45
CA ALA A 361 -0.45 -3.15 24.52
C ALA A 361 0.97 -3.73 24.72
N LEU A 362 1.80 -3.71 23.65
CA LEU A 362 3.21 -4.08 23.71
C LEU A 362 4.13 -2.93 24.11
N GLY A 363 3.57 -1.75 24.40
CA GLY A 363 4.31 -0.57 24.79
C GLY A 363 4.89 0.24 23.62
N VAL A 364 4.46 -0.01 22.39
CA VAL A 364 4.83 0.83 21.24
C VAL A 364 4.13 2.19 21.36
N SER A 365 4.88 3.27 21.17
CA SER A 365 4.36 4.63 21.18
C SER A 365 4.02 5.10 19.75
N PHE A 366 2.92 5.82 19.63
CA PHE A 366 2.57 6.55 18.40
C PHE A 366 2.89 8.05 18.52
N GLY A 367 3.55 8.46 19.61
CA GLY A 367 3.90 9.85 19.87
C GLY A 367 2.70 10.74 20.21
N ASP A 368 1.54 10.18 20.47
CA ASP A 368 0.32 10.90 20.84
C ASP A 368 0.08 10.92 22.37
N SER A 369 -0.99 11.59 22.81
CA SER A 369 -1.33 11.71 24.24
C SER A 369 -1.96 10.45 24.82
N VAL A 370 -2.41 9.49 24.00
CA VAL A 370 -3.04 8.24 24.47
C VAL A 370 -2.02 7.36 25.17
N ASP A 371 -0.74 7.47 24.79
CA ASP A 371 0.37 6.77 25.46
C ASP A 371 0.55 7.18 26.94
N LEU A 372 -0.11 8.26 27.40
CA LEU A 372 -0.10 8.73 28.78
C LEU A 372 -1.04 7.96 29.71
N ALA A 373 -2.07 7.35 29.17
CA ALA A 373 -3.04 6.57 29.93
C ALA A 373 -2.58 5.12 29.98
N SER A 374 -1.90 4.72 31.07
CA SER A 374 -1.62 3.29 31.31
C SER A 374 -2.95 2.53 31.31
N PRO A 375 -3.16 1.54 30.41
CA PRO A 375 -4.40 0.76 30.39
C PRO A 375 -4.58 -0.12 31.64
N PHE A 376 -3.61 -0.14 32.54
CA PHE A 376 -3.62 -0.93 33.77
C PHE A 376 -3.85 -0.12 35.05
N ALA A 377 -3.96 1.20 35.00
CA ALA A 377 -4.18 2.04 36.16
C ALA A 377 -5.61 1.97 36.76
N GLY A 378 -6.53 1.18 36.19
CA GLY A 378 -7.95 1.21 36.56
C GLY A 378 -8.61 -0.10 36.94
N ARG A 379 -7.90 -1.22 37.22
CA ARG A 379 -8.56 -2.49 37.55
C ARG A 379 -7.94 -3.30 38.70
N CYS A 380 -7.36 -2.67 39.68
CA CYS A 380 -6.91 -3.33 40.90
C CYS A 380 -7.53 -2.77 42.20
N GLU A 381 -8.68 -2.12 42.12
CA GLU A 381 -9.47 -1.79 43.29
C GLU A 381 -10.90 -2.31 43.06
N ASP A 382 -11.17 -3.55 43.47
CA ASP A 382 -12.39 -4.11 44.02
C ASP A 382 -12.34 -5.64 43.97
N SER A 383 -11.50 -6.22 44.82
CA SER A 383 -11.75 -7.54 45.35
C SER A 383 -11.53 -7.48 46.87
N SER A 384 -12.38 -6.71 47.55
CA SER A 384 -12.61 -6.92 48.98
C SER A 384 -13.35 -8.25 49.14
N ILE A 385 -12.58 -9.29 49.44
CA ILE A 385 -13.11 -10.56 49.97
C ILE A 385 -13.82 -10.21 51.26
N GLY A 386 -15.15 -10.24 51.23
CA GLY A 386 -15.96 -10.12 52.41
C GLY A 386 -15.74 -11.34 53.32
N ASP A 387 -15.09 -11.12 54.44
CA ASP A 387 -15.04 -12.05 55.58
C ASP A 387 -16.43 -12.20 56.13
N GLY A 388 -17.10 -13.28 55.77
CA GLY A 388 -18.38 -13.69 56.33
C GLY A 388 -18.16 -14.64 57.53
N SER A 389 -17.83 -14.09 58.67
CA SER A 389 -17.98 -14.82 59.95
C SER A 389 -19.45 -14.76 60.37
N SER A 390 -20.18 -15.84 60.27
CA SER A 390 -21.45 -16.05 61.01
C SER A 390 -21.34 -17.27 61.90
N ALA A 391 -21.18 -17.00 63.17
CA ALA A 391 -21.43 -17.96 64.26
C ALA A 391 -22.91 -18.30 64.25
N GLY A 392 -23.25 -19.57 64.13
CA GLY A 392 -24.59 -20.14 64.34
C GLY A 392 -24.65 -21.03 65.53
N SER A 393 -25.36 -20.59 66.54
CA SER A 393 -25.77 -21.36 67.72
C SER A 393 -26.87 -22.37 67.37
N SER A 394 -26.68 -23.62 67.77
CA SER A 394 -27.80 -24.57 68.01
C SER A 394 -28.51 -24.29 69.32
N PRO A 395 -29.80 -24.61 69.45
CA PRO A 395 -30.13 -25.77 70.24
C PRO A 395 -31.40 -26.52 69.80
N GLY A 396 -31.52 -27.79 70.22
CA GLY A 396 -32.74 -28.57 70.22
C GLY A 396 -32.63 -29.94 69.57
#